data_642e9a0c55025bf58117456018da5c65
#
_entry.id   642e9a0c55025bf58117456018da5c65
#
_cell.length_a   1.000
_cell.length_b   1.000
_cell.length_c   1.000
_cell.angle_alpha   90.00
_cell.angle_beta   90.00
_cell.angle_gamma   90.00
#
_symmetry.space_group_name_H-M   'P 1'
#
loop_
_entity.id
_entity.type
_entity.pdbx_description
1 polymer ?
#
loop_
_entity_poly.entity_id
_entity_poly.type
_entity_poly.pdbx_seq_one_letter_code
_entity_poly.pdbx_strand_id
1 'polypeptide(L)'
;MMANPTTTDDLGMTAAKVLLDIDAVLFRPHRPFVFSSGWASPVFVDCKKVISYPLARDALIELSIKRILSVLGYEALDAIAGAEGGGVPFASIIADRLHLPLVVAKKHPAGIGPAAQNDGVIKPASRMLLVDDMTTDGRTKALMCDALRASGATIDYAFVLFKYGIFDAVLSNKELGVELLSLATWQEWFTVASERKTFSDEV
;
A
#
# COMPACT_ATOMS: atom_id res chain seq x y z
N MET A 1 -5.16 -32.72 -9.59
CA MET A 1 -3.90 -31.98 -9.72
C MET A 1 -4.01 -30.82 -8.75
N MET A 2 -3.41 -30.96 -7.55
CA MET A 2 -3.50 -29.91 -6.52
C MET A 2 -2.63 -28.74 -6.96
N ALA A 3 -3.19 -27.53 -7.02
CA ALA A 3 -2.43 -26.32 -7.27
C ALA A 3 -1.40 -26.16 -6.15
N ASN A 4 -0.14 -25.97 -6.54
CA ASN A 4 0.94 -25.68 -5.61
C ASN A 4 0.57 -24.41 -4.80
N PRO A 5 0.78 -24.34 -3.48
CA PRO A 5 0.49 -23.12 -2.73
C PRO A 5 1.36 -22.00 -3.30
N THR A 6 0.71 -20.94 -3.76
CA THR A 6 1.34 -19.73 -4.31
C THR A 6 2.31 -19.18 -3.25
N THR A 7 3.60 -19.17 -3.54
CA THR A 7 4.59 -18.59 -2.64
C THR A 7 4.42 -17.07 -2.53
N THR A 8 4.92 -16.45 -1.49
CA THR A 8 4.83 -14.98 -1.32
C THR A 8 5.45 -14.21 -2.49
N ASP A 9 6.47 -14.76 -3.14
CA ASP A 9 7.12 -14.18 -4.33
C ASP A 9 6.20 -14.21 -5.56
N ASP A 10 5.33 -15.21 -5.66
CA ASP A 10 4.37 -15.35 -6.75
C ASP A 10 3.24 -14.28 -6.69
N LEU A 11 2.84 -13.84 -5.49
CA LEU A 11 1.84 -12.78 -5.33
C LEU A 11 2.35 -11.44 -5.87
N GLY A 12 3.60 -11.07 -5.56
CA GLY A 12 4.21 -9.83 -6.02
C GLY A 12 4.43 -9.81 -7.53
N MET A 13 4.92 -10.91 -8.10
CA MET A 13 5.07 -11.06 -9.55
C MET A 13 3.72 -10.96 -10.28
N THR A 14 2.67 -11.57 -9.73
CA THR A 14 1.31 -11.50 -10.29
C THR A 14 0.77 -10.07 -10.21
N ALA A 15 0.96 -9.39 -9.09
CA ALA A 15 0.55 -7.99 -8.94
C ALA A 15 1.30 -7.06 -9.91
N ALA A 16 2.60 -7.28 -10.09
CA ALA A 16 3.40 -6.53 -11.06
C ALA A 16 2.88 -6.70 -12.51
N LYS A 17 2.48 -7.94 -12.89
CA LYS A 17 1.85 -8.21 -14.19
C LYS A 17 0.56 -7.44 -14.37
N VAL A 18 -0.32 -7.44 -13.35
CA VAL A 18 -1.58 -6.69 -13.39
C VAL A 18 -1.35 -5.20 -13.54
N LEU A 19 -0.38 -4.62 -12.82
CA LEU A 19 -0.04 -3.19 -12.93
C LEU A 19 0.48 -2.82 -14.32
N LEU A 20 1.26 -3.71 -14.96
CA LEU A 20 1.72 -3.53 -16.34
C LEU A 20 0.56 -3.62 -17.33
N ASP A 21 -0.34 -4.59 -17.18
CA ASP A 21 -1.47 -4.84 -18.09
C ASP A 21 -2.42 -3.63 -18.22
N ILE A 22 -2.48 -2.79 -17.18
CA ILE A 22 -3.29 -1.57 -17.18
C ILE A 22 -2.49 -0.29 -17.43
N ASP A 23 -1.23 -0.41 -17.86
CA ASP A 23 -0.31 0.72 -18.05
C ASP A 23 -0.22 1.64 -16.81
N ALA A 24 -0.22 1.06 -15.61
CA ALA A 24 -0.10 1.83 -14.38
C ALA A 24 1.34 2.31 -14.13
N VAL A 25 2.31 1.85 -14.90
CA VAL A 25 3.71 2.23 -14.77
C VAL A 25 4.10 3.16 -15.91
N LEU A 26 4.53 4.36 -15.54
CA LEU A 26 4.92 5.42 -16.47
C LEU A 26 6.44 5.55 -16.47
N PHE A 27 7.04 5.61 -17.66
CA PHE A 27 8.48 5.74 -17.83
C PHE A 27 8.84 7.05 -18.55
N ARG A 28 9.77 7.83 -17.97
CA ARG A 28 10.26 9.10 -18.52
C ARG A 28 11.77 9.22 -18.29
N PRO A 29 12.62 8.60 -19.13
CA PRO A 29 14.07 8.58 -18.92
C PRO A 29 14.72 9.96 -18.97
N HIS A 30 14.26 10.84 -19.87
CA HIS A 30 14.85 12.17 -20.09
C HIS A 30 14.20 13.28 -19.25
N ARG A 31 13.04 13.04 -18.63
CA ARG A 31 12.31 14.02 -17.81
C ARG A 31 11.70 13.35 -16.59
N PRO A 32 12.53 13.02 -15.58
CA PRO A 32 12.09 12.27 -14.40
C PRO A 32 10.90 12.91 -13.68
N PHE A 33 10.10 12.08 -13.03
CA PHE A 33 9.05 12.50 -12.10
C PHE A 33 9.70 12.97 -10.81
N VAL A 34 9.30 14.14 -10.31
CA VAL A 34 9.73 14.64 -8.99
C VAL A 34 8.62 14.35 -7.98
N PHE A 35 8.94 13.57 -6.95
CA PHE A 35 8.01 13.25 -5.87
C PHE A 35 7.91 14.39 -4.85
N SER A 36 6.84 14.39 -4.06
CA SER A 36 6.67 15.34 -2.95
C SER A 36 7.78 15.25 -1.88
N SER A 37 8.48 14.13 -1.81
CA SER A 37 9.67 13.91 -1.00
C SER A 37 10.91 14.68 -1.49
N GLY A 38 10.88 15.23 -2.71
CA GLY A 38 12.03 15.86 -3.40
C GLY A 38 12.87 14.89 -4.23
N TRP A 39 12.62 13.58 -4.16
CA TRP A 39 13.31 12.59 -4.98
C TRP A 39 12.82 12.63 -6.41
N ALA A 40 13.73 12.36 -7.36
CA ALA A 40 13.42 12.22 -8.78
C ALA A 40 13.55 10.75 -9.20
N SER A 41 12.60 10.25 -9.99
CA SER A 41 12.64 8.91 -10.55
C SER A 41 12.25 8.94 -12.03
N PRO A 42 12.92 8.20 -12.92
CA PRO A 42 12.48 8.04 -14.30
C PRO A 42 11.19 7.22 -14.41
N VAL A 43 10.77 6.58 -13.32
CA VAL A 43 9.59 5.72 -13.28
C VAL A 43 8.62 6.19 -12.21
N PHE A 44 7.34 6.19 -12.54
CA PHE A 44 6.23 6.46 -11.64
C PHE A 44 5.19 5.34 -11.75
N VAL A 45 4.79 4.78 -10.61
CA VAL A 45 3.73 3.79 -10.54
C VAL A 45 2.45 4.48 -10.07
N ASP A 46 1.48 4.62 -10.97
CA ASP A 46 0.17 5.20 -10.68
C ASP A 46 -0.80 4.14 -10.17
N CYS A 47 -0.65 3.76 -8.92
CA CYS A 47 -1.56 2.81 -8.27
C CYS A 47 -3.02 3.30 -8.24
N LYS A 48 -3.26 4.62 -8.28
CA LYS A 48 -4.63 5.18 -8.30
C LYS A 48 -5.37 4.84 -9.57
N LYS A 49 -4.66 4.62 -10.67
CA LYS A 49 -5.23 4.18 -11.95
C LYS A 49 -6.01 2.86 -11.80
N VAL A 50 -5.57 1.99 -10.89
CA VAL A 50 -6.21 0.69 -10.57
C VAL A 50 -7.69 0.85 -10.23
N ILE A 51 -8.08 1.96 -9.57
CA ILE A 51 -9.47 2.23 -9.16
C ILE A 51 -10.44 2.17 -10.35
N SER A 52 -9.99 2.60 -11.52
CA SER A 52 -10.79 2.68 -12.75
C SER A 52 -10.84 1.37 -13.56
N TYR A 53 -10.12 0.32 -13.13
CA TYR A 53 -10.07 -0.98 -13.80
C TYR A 53 -10.64 -2.08 -12.90
N PRO A 54 -11.95 -2.38 -12.93
CA PRO A 54 -12.61 -3.25 -11.96
C PRO A 54 -11.96 -4.63 -11.82
N LEU A 55 -11.62 -5.30 -12.93
CA LEU A 55 -11.02 -6.63 -12.90
C LEU A 55 -9.61 -6.61 -12.30
N ALA A 56 -8.78 -5.64 -12.69
CA ALA A 56 -7.43 -5.47 -12.14
C ALA A 56 -7.50 -5.11 -10.65
N ARG A 57 -8.42 -4.23 -10.27
CA ARG A 57 -8.66 -3.84 -8.88
C ARG A 57 -9.05 -5.05 -8.03
N ASP A 58 -10.04 -5.84 -8.48
CA ASP A 58 -10.47 -7.03 -7.75
C ASP A 58 -9.34 -8.05 -7.60
N ALA A 59 -8.56 -8.29 -8.66
CA ALA A 59 -7.40 -9.17 -8.60
C ALA A 59 -6.36 -8.67 -7.58
N LEU A 60 -6.00 -7.38 -7.61
CA LEU A 60 -5.02 -6.81 -6.67
C LEU A 60 -5.54 -6.81 -5.22
N ILE A 61 -6.83 -6.59 -4.99
CA ILE A 61 -7.44 -6.70 -3.65
C ILE A 61 -7.35 -8.13 -3.11
N GLU A 62 -7.69 -9.13 -3.91
CA GLU A 62 -7.58 -10.54 -3.50
C GLU A 62 -6.14 -10.93 -3.16
N LEU A 63 -5.17 -10.52 -3.99
CA LEU A 63 -3.74 -10.74 -3.71
C LEU A 63 -3.29 -10.00 -2.44
N SER A 64 -3.79 -8.77 -2.22
CA SER A 64 -3.51 -7.98 -1.01
C SER A 64 -4.00 -8.68 0.25
N ILE A 65 -5.24 -9.16 0.24
CA ILE A 65 -5.83 -9.89 1.36
C ILE A 65 -5.02 -11.16 1.65
N LYS A 66 -4.66 -11.93 0.62
CA LYS A 66 -3.81 -13.11 0.79
C LYS A 66 -2.46 -12.76 1.43
N ARG A 67 -1.81 -11.69 0.98
CA ARG A 67 -0.54 -11.21 1.56
C ARG A 67 -0.73 -10.80 3.03
N ILE A 68 -1.74 -10.00 3.33
CA ILE A 68 -2.03 -9.53 4.68
C ILE A 68 -2.26 -10.72 5.62
N LEU A 69 -3.17 -11.63 5.26
CA LEU A 69 -3.49 -12.78 6.10
C LEU A 69 -2.35 -13.79 6.23
N SER A 70 -1.48 -13.92 5.23
CA SER A 70 -0.30 -14.81 5.31
C SER A 70 0.75 -14.32 6.30
N VAL A 71 0.82 -13.02 6.55
CA VAL A 71 1.80 -12.42 7.46
C VAL A 71 1.20 -12.20 8.85
N LEU A 72 0.01 -11.61 8.93
CA LEU A 72 -0.60 -11.25 10.20
C LEU A 72 -1.38 -12.41 10.83
N GLY A 73 -1.89 -13.31 10.00
CA GLY A 73 -2.83 -14.36 10.44
C GLY A 73 -4.29 -13.90 10.39
N TYR A 74 -5.18 -14.87 10.58
CA TYR A 74 -6.62 -14.62 10.70
C TYR A 74 -6.93 -14.04 12.08
N GLU A 75 -7.97 -13.20 12.18
CA GLU A 75 -8.39 -12.55 13.45
C GLU A 75 -7.32 -11.64 14.10
N ALA A 76 -6.29 -11.22 13.33
CA ALA A 76 -5.23 -10.38 13.84
C ALA A 76 -5.60 -8.89 13.90
N LEU A 77 -6.65 -8.48 13.17
CA LEU A 77 -7.05 -7.09 13.01
C LEU A 77 -8.47 -6.86 13.52
N ASP A 78 -8.69 -5.69 14.11
CA ASP A 78 -9.99 -5.23 14.60
C ASP A 78 -10.59 -4.15 13.68
N ALA A 79 -9.76 -3.48 12.86
CA ALA A 79 -10.20 -2.50 11.86
C ALA A 79 -9.13 -2.26 10.79
N ILE A 80 -9.52 -1.63 9.68
CA ILE A 80 -8.63 -1.12 8.63
C ILE A 80 -8.61 0.39 8.69
N ALA A 81 -7.42 1.00 8.57
CA ALA A 81 -7.26 2.44 8.43
C ALA A 81 -6.82 2.76 7.00
N GLY A 82 -7.58 3.54 6.27
CA GLY A 82 -7.22 4.03 4.93
C GLY A 82 -6.45 5.33 5.00
N ALA A 83 -5.27 5.40 4.39
CA ALA A 83 -4.52 6.64 4.25
C ALA A 83 -5.24 7.61 3.32
N GLU A 84 -5.42 8.86 3.78
CA GLU A 84 -6.07 9.92 2.99
C GLU A 84 -5.46 10.07 1.60
N GLY A 85 -6.32 10.12 0.60
CA GLY A 85 -5.96 10.19 -0.81
C GLY A 85 -5.98 8.82 -1.48
N GLY A 86 -4.81 8.23 -1.74
CA GLY A 86 -4.69 6.98 -2.51
C GLY A 86 -5.12 5.73 -1.78
N GLY A 87 -4.98 5.69 -0.45
CA GLY A 87 -5.23 4.49 0.34
C GLY A 87 -6.70 4.18 0.59
N VAL A 88 -7.54 5.21 0.75
CA VAL A 88 -8.96 5.02 1.12
C VAL A 88 -9.73 4.08 0.19
N PRO A 89 -9.64 4.17 -1.15
CA PRO A 89 -10.36 3.26 -2.03
C PRO A 89 -9.99 1.79 -1.82
N PHE A 90 -8.71 1.50 -1.64
CA PHE A 90 -8.23 0.13 -1.41
C PHE A 90 -8.60 -0.35 -0.01
N ALA A 91 -8.37 0.48 1.00
CA ALA A 91 -8.72 0.20 2.39
C ALA A 91 -10.21 -0.11 2.55
N SER A 92 -11.09 0.63 1.87
CA SER A 92 -12.54 0.41 1.95
C SER A 92 -12.95 -0.95 1.40
N ILE A 93 -12.37 -1.37 0.27
CA ILE A 93 -12.69 -2.68 -0.32
C ILE A 93 -12.07 -3.81 0.52
N ILE A 94 -10.84 -3.65 1.02
CA ILE A 94 -10.20 -4.63 1.91
C ILE A 94 -11.03 -4.78 3.21
N ALA A 95 -11.46 -3.67 3.82
CA ALA A 95 -12.29 -3.69 5.01
C ALA A 95 -13.62 -4.41 4.77
N ASP A 96 -14.30 -4.11 3.65
CA ASP A 96 -15.54 -4.78 3.25
C ASP A 96 -15.35 -6.30 3.10
N ARG A 97 -14.32 -6.72 2.36
CA ARG A 97 -14.03 -8.15 2.13
C ARG A 97 -13.62 -8.91 3.39
N LEU A 98 -12.96 -8.24 4.34
CA LEU A 98 -12.58 -8.80 5.64
C LEU A 98 -13.67 -8.63 6.71
N HIS A 99 -14.79 -7.97 6.39
CA HIS A 99 -15.87 -7.63 7.33
C HIS A 99 -15.38 -6.84 8.54
N LEU A 100 -14.43 -5.93 8.34
CA LEU A 100 -13.82 -5.08 9.37
C LEU A 100 -14.31 -3.63 9.26
N PRO A 101 -14.40 -2.89 10.37
CA PRO A 101 -14.61 -1.46 10.35
C PRO A 101 -13.53 -0.72 9.56
N LEU A 102 -13.92 0.40 8.93
CA LEU A 102 -13.01 1.32 8.24
C LEU A 102 -12.86 2.63 9.02
N VAL A 103 -11.62 3.10 9.11
CA VAL A 103 -11.25 4.44 9.58
C VAL A 103 -10.46 5.14 8.48
N VAL A 104 -10.62 6.46 8.32
CA VAL A 104 -9.78 7.25 7.40
C VAL A 104 -8.77 8.04 8.21
N ALA A 105 -7.48 7.79 7.97
CA ALA A 105 -6.37 8.53 8.56
C ALA A 105 -5.99 9.71 7.66
N LYS A 106 -6.09 10.94 8.18
CA LYS A 106 -5.78 12.18 7.45
C LYS A 106 -4.33 12.59 7.65
N LYS A 107 -3.77 13.27 6.64
CA LYS A 107 -2.42 13.85 6.71
C LYS A 107 -2.31 14.98 7.74
N HIS A 108 -3.37 15.78 7.82
CA HIS A 108 -3.46 16.92 8.70
C HIS A 108 -4.80 16.92 9.41
N PRO A 109 -4.87 17.42 10.65
CA PRO A 109 -6.15 17.62 11.33
C PRO A 109 -7.09 18.48 10.47
N ALA A 110 -8.28 17.97 10.21
CA ALA A 110 -9.33 18.70 9.48
C ALA A 110 -10.63 18.57 10.25
N GLY A 111 -11.03 19.64 10.95
CA GLY A 111 -12.23 19.64 11.77
C GLY A 111 -11.98 20.16 13.20
N ILE A 112 -12.95 19.94 14.07
CA ILE A 112 -12.93 20.43 15.46
C ILE A 112 -12.85 19.23 16.41
N GLY A 113 -11.94 19.29 17.39
CA GLY A 113 -11.84 18.32 18.49
C GLY A 113 -10.77 17.25 18.32
N PRO A 114 -10.66 16.32 19.28
CA PRO A 114 -9.60 15.29 19.32
C PRO A 114 -9.61 14.31 18.14
N ALA A 115 -10.78 14.12 17.51
CA ALA A 115 -10.95 13.22 16.35
C ALA A 115 -10.72 13.93 15.00
N ALA A 116 -10.19 15.16 14.99
CA ALA A 116 -10.06 15.94 13.75
C ALA A 116 -9.14 15.31 12.71
N GLN A 117 -8.25 14.39 13.10
CA GLN A 117 -7.29 13.76 12.20
C GLN A 117 -7.75 12.40 11.67
N ASN A 118 -8.81 11.82 12.23
CA ASN A 118 -9.31 10.53 11.79
C ASN A 118 -10.84 10.59 11.62
N ASP A 119 -11.37 10.05 10.52
CA ASP A 119 -12.82 9.86 10.35
C ASP A 119 -13.17 8.40 10.66
N GLY A 120 -14.26 8.21 11.39
CA GLY A 120 -14.71 6.90 11.86
C GLY A 120 -14.53 6.72 13.36
N VAL A 121 -14.82 5.52 13.84
CA VAL A 121 -14.77 5.19 15.27
C VAL A 121 -13.55 4.33 15.56
N ILE A 122 -12.68 4.82 16.44
CA ILE A 122 -11.51 4.09 16.94
C ILE A 122 -11.86 3.58 18.35
N LYS A 123 -11.93 2.26 18.51
CA LYS A 123 -12.07 1.66 19.84
C LYS A 123 -10.71 1.62 20.52
N PRO A 124 -10.63 1.87 21.84
CA PRO A 124 -9.37 1.77 22.56
C PRO A 124 -8.68 0.42 22.36
N ALA A 125 -7.37 0.45 22.14
CA ALA A 125 -6.51 -0.70 21.90
C ALA A 125 -6.87 -1.55 20.66
N SER A 126 -7.73 -1.06 19.75
CA SER A 126 -8.02 -1.77 18.49
C SER A 126 -6.77 -1.90 17.62
N ARG A 127 -6.51 -3.12 17.16
CA ARG A 127 -5.40 -3.47 16.28
C ARG A 127 -5.78 -3.09 14.86
N MET A 128 -5.09 -2.12 14.29
CA MET A 128 -5.41 -1.62 12.97
C MET A 128 -4.24 -1.78 11.99
N LEU A 129 -4.59 -2.04 10.73
CA LEU A 129 -3.66 -2.00 9.59
C LEU A 129 -3.85 -0.70 8.84
N LEU A 130 -2.78 0.11 8.71
CA LEU A 130 -2.80 1.27 7.82
C LEU A 130 -2.59 0.81 6.37
N VAL A 131 -3.54 1.12 5.48
CA VAL A 131 -3.49 0.77 4.05
C VAL A 131 -3.32 2.02 3.21
N ASP A 132 -2.37 1.99 2.27
CA ASP A 132 -2.17 3.05 1.27
C ASP A 132 -1.91 2.45 -0.12
N ASP A 133 -1.89 3.29 -1.15
CA ASP A 133 -1.65 2.88 -2.54
C ASP A 133 -0.16 2.55 -2.79
N MET A 134 0.73 3.43 -2.38
CA MET A 134 2.17 3.27 -2.58
C MET A 134 3.00 3.98 -1.51
N THR A 135 4.29 3.69 -1.47
CA THR A 135 5.22 4.43 -0.62
C THR A 135 6.59 4.64 -1.29
N THR A 136 7.16 5.80 -1.03
CA THR A 136 8.58 6.11 -1.27
C THR A 136 9.35 5.96 0.06
N ASP A 137 9.43 7.00 0.87
CA ASP A 137 10.17 7.04 2.14
C ASP A 137 9.31 6.76 3.39
N GLY A 138 7.98 6.78 3.28
CA GLY A 138 7.05 6.44 4.36
C GLY A 138 6.78 7.53 5.39
N ARG A 139 7.35 8.75 5.26
CA ARG A 139 7.15 9.85 6.22
C ARG A 139 5.68 10.17 6.49
N THR A 140 4.87 10.28 5.45
CA THR A 140 3.44 10.56 5.59
C THR A 140 2.70 9.47 6.37
N LYS A 141 3.08 8.19 6.12
CA LYS A 141 2.49 7.05 6.82
C LYS A 141 2.88 7.02 8.30
N ALA A 142 4.12 7.41 8.61
CA ALA A 142 4.57 7.55 10.00
C ALA A 142 3.67 8.54 10.78
N LEU A 143 3.42 9.73 10.21
CA LEU A 143 2.53 10.72 10.82
C LEU A 143 1.10 10.20 11.03
N MET A 144 0.58 9.43 10.06
CA MET A 144 -0.75 8.82 10.17
C MET A 144 -0.79 7.72 11.25
N CYS A 145 0.25 6.89 11.35
CA CYS A 145 0.36 5.90 12.42
C CYS A 145 0.37 6.55 13.80
N ASP A 146 1.13 7.64 13.97
CA ASP A 146 1.17 8.39 15.22
C ASP A 146 -0.19 9.00 15.58
N ALA A 147 -0.92 9.53 14.59
CA ALA A 147 -2.26 10.08 14.80
C ALA A 147 -3.29 9.00 15.20
N LEU A 148 -3.23 7.82 14.59
CA LEU A 148 -4.07 6.69 14.94
C LEU A 148 -3.76 6.19 16.37
N ARG A 149 -2.47 6.09 16.72
CA ARG A 149 -2.02 5.73 18.07
C ARG A 149 -2.45 6.76 19.12
N ALA A 150 -2.34 8.04 18.80
CA ALA A 150 -2.81 9.14 19.68
C ALA A 150 -4.33 9.07 19.91
N SER A 151 -5.08 8.47 18.99
CA SER A 151 -6.53 8.21 19.11
C SER A 151 -6.85 6.87 19.82
N GLY A 152 -5.84 6.15 20.31
CA GLY A 152 -6.00 4.93 21.09
C GLY A 152 -5.88 3.62 20.31
N ALA A 153 -5.54 3.63 19.04
CA ALA A 153 -5.30 2.42 18.24
C ALA A 153 -3.91 1.81 18.51
N THR A 154 -3.76 0.53 18.22
CA THR A 154 -2.48 -0.16 18.09
C THR A 154 -2.18 -0.33 16.60
N ILE A 155 -1.01 0.14 16.16
CA ILE A 155 -0.56 0.06 14.77
C ILE A 155 0.82 -0.57 14.75
N ASP A 156 0.89 -1.84 14.37
CA ASP A 156 2.14 -2.61 14.23
C ASP A 156 2.52 -2.82 12.76
N TYR A 157 1.54 -2.68 11.86
CA TYR A 157 1.71 -2.91 10.43
C TYR A 157 1.10 -1.80 9.58
N ALA A 158 1.77 -1.51 8.47
CA ALA A 158 1.23 -0.75 7.34
C ALA A 158 1.33 -1.59 6.07
N PHE A 159 0.38 -1.43 5.15
CA PHE A 159 0.33 -2.15 3.88
C PHE A 159 0.23 -1.17 2.72
N VAL A 160 0.94 -1.47 1.63
CA VAL A 160 0.87 -0.73 0.36
C VAL A 160 0.76 -1.70 -0.83
N LEU A 161 0.08 -1.26 -1.90
CA LEU A 161 0.07 -2.03 -3.14
C LEU A 161 1.46 -2.06 -3.79
N PHE A 162 2.21 -0.94 -3.72
CA PHE A 162 3.53 -0.86 -4.32
C PHE A 162 4.54 -0.16 -3.42
N LYS A 163 5.73 -0.77 -3.29
CA LYS A 163 6.89 -0.21 -2.58
C LYS A 163 8.06 -0.05 -3.55
N TYR A 164 8.60 1.16 -3.65
CA TYR A 164 9.80 1.40 -4.46
C TYR A 164 11.04 0.65 -3.93
N GLY A 165 11.22 0.61 -2.61
CA GLY A 165 12.27 -0.17 -1.94
C GLY A 165 13.70 0.36 -2.12
N ILE A 166 13.86 1.52 -2.78
CA ILE A 166 15.14 2.17 -3.05
C ILE A 166 15.43 3.36 -2.13
N PHE A 167 14.46 3.75 -1.32
CA PHE A 167 14.57 4.84 -0.36
C PHE A 167 14.65 4.27 1.05
N ASP A 168 15.46 4.90 1.90
CA ASP A 168 15.46 4.60 3.33
C ASP A 168 14.07 4.89 3.89
N ALA A 169 13.39 3.84 4.31
CA ALA A 169 12.02 3.96 4.76
C ALA A 169 11.96 4.42 6.22
N VAL A 170 11.38 5.58 6.47
CA VAL A 170 11.12 6.10 7.82
C VAL A 170 10.27 5.13 8.64
N LEU A 171 9.33 4.41 8.00
CA LEU A 171 8.53 3.37 8.65
C LEU A 171 9.34 2.19 9.16
N SER A 172 10.47 1.87 8.50
CA SER A 172 11.39 0.80 8.91
C SER A 172 12.32 1.23 10.06
N ASN A 173 12.19 2.47 10.54
CA ASN A 173 12.92 2.91 11.72
C ASN A 173 12.40 2.12 12.93
N LYS A 174 13.31 1.44 13.63
CA LYS A 174 13.01 0.66 14.84
C LYS A 174 12.28 1.48 15.92
N GLU A 175 12.45 2.80 15.92
CA GLU A 175 11.78 3.71 16.86
C GLU A 175 10.27 3.83 16.60
N LEU A 176 9.82 3.72 15.33
CA LEU A 176 8.41 3.79 15.00
C LEU A 176 7.67 2.47 15.30
N GLY A 177 8.37 1.33 15.23
CA GLY A 177 7.81 0.01 15.52
C GLY A 177 6.65 -0.37 14.60
N VAL A 178 6.68 0.05 13.32
CA VAL A 178 5.69 -0.32 12.29
C VAL A 178 6.39 -1.09 11.18
N GLU A 179 5.91 -2.31 10.94
CA GLU A 179 6.39 -3.13 9.81
C GLU A 179 5.61 -2.77 8.53
N LEU A 180 6.34 -2.47 7.46
CA LEU A 180 5.76 -2.14 6.16
C LEU A 180 5.66 -3.39 5.27
N LEU A 181 4.44 -3.84 5.04
CA LEU A 181 4.10 -4.87 4.06
C LEU A 181 3.83 -4.25 2.70
N SER A 182 4.19 -4.95 1.64
CA SER A 182 3.85 -4.55 0.27
C SER A 182 3.32 -5.73 -0.53
N LEU A 183 2.43 -5.45 -1.48
CA LEU A 183 1.97 -6.47 -2.42
C LEU A 183 3.01 -6.69 -3.52
N ALA A 184 3.50 -5.61 -4.12
CA ALA A 184 4.55 -5.65 -5.14
C ALA A 184 5.67 -4.66 -4.81
N THR A 185 6.87 -4.97 -5.29
CA THR A 185 8.07 -4.15 -5.17
C THR A 185 8.61 -3.78 -6.54
N TRP A 186 9.53 -2.83 -6.55
CA TRP A 186 10.28 -2.47 -7.76
C TRP A 186 11.02 -3.67 -8.37
N GLN A 187 11.57 -4.55 -7.53
CA GLN A 187 12.33 -5.72 -7.99
C GLN A 187 11.46 -6.69 -8.79
N GLU A 188 10.27 -7.03 -8.26
CA GLU A 188 9.31 -7.91 -8.92
C GLU A 188 8.81 -7.29 -10.22
N TRP A 189 8.50 -5.99 -10.19
CA TRP A 189 8.06 -5.27 -11.38
C TRP A 189 9.14 -5.30 -12.48
N PHE A 190 10.41 -5.00 -12.12
CA PHE A 190 11.53 -5.00 -13.07
C PHE A 190 11.74 -6.37 -13.70
N THR A 191 11.63 -7.44 -12.91
CA THR A 191 11.73 -8.82 -13.41
C THR A 191 10.66 -9.08 -14.47
N VAL A 192 9.39 -8.75 -14.17
CA VAL A 192 8.28 -8.94 -15.13
C VAL A 192 8.44 -8.08 -16.38
N ALA A 193 8.84 -6.83 -16.24
CA ALA A 193 9.04 -5.91 -17.35
C ALA A 193 10.16 -6.39 -18.29
N SER A 194 11.24 -6.93 -17.74
CA SER A 194 12.35 -7.51 -18.48
C SER A 194 11.93 -8.77 -19.25
N GLU A 195 11.20 -9.68 -18.61
CA GLU A 195 10.67 -10.90 -19.23
C GLU A 195 9.74 -10.58 -20.40
N ARG A 196 8.92 -9.53 -20.27
CA ARG A 196 7.96 -9.09 -21.29
C ARG A 196 8.59 -8.22 -22.40
N LYS A 197 9.87 -7.88 -22.29
CA LYS A 197 10.54 -6.93 -23.20
C LYS A 197 9.75 -5.62 -23.35
N THR A 198 9.22 -5.13 -22.23
CA THR A 198 8.36 -3.93 -22.20
C THR A 198 9.13 -2.66 -22.64
N PHE A 199 10.46 -2.68 -22.54
CA PHE A 199 11.34 -1.60 -22.97
C PHE A 199 12.14 -2.03 -24.20
N SER A 200 12.39 -1.08 -25.11
CA SER A 200 13.35 -1.27 -26.19
C SER A 200 14.77 -1.29 -25.62
N ASP A 201 15.70 -1.92 -26.36
CA ASP A 201 17.12 -2.02 -25.98
C ASP A 201 17.83 -0.65 -25.86
N GLU A 202 17.15 0.46 -26.13
CA GLU A 202 17.64 1.85 -26.02
C GLU A 202 17.31 2.50 -24.65
N VAL A 203 16.73 1.79 -23.71
CA VAL A 203 16.33 2.22 -22.37
C VAL A 203 17.12 1.42 -21.28
#